data_c20a2e65a4c9900b9c8423dcad11c52e
#
_entry.id   c20a2e65a4c9900b9c8423dcad11c52e
#
_cell.length_a   1.000
_cell.length_b   1.000
_cell.length_c   1.000
_cell.angle_alpha   90.00
_cell.angle_beta   90.00
_cell.angle_gamma   90.00
#
_symmetry.space_group_name_H-M   'P 1'
#
loop_
_entity.id
_entity.type
_entity.pdbx_description
1 polymer ?
#
loop_
_entity_poly.entity_id
_entity_poly.type
_entity_poly.pdbx_seq_one_letter_code
_entity_poly.pdbx_strand_id
1 'polypeptide(L)'
;VDRESLLARNKAQLVIRPQLYLNGIPVTLSVLEDVRLTITSTDLDGVATAKEVPDFKLFEDREATFEFQVPQRLAKLDFRLQAKVQNVSQNQKIDLAVGDSFSLNEIDRTEKVEDLHLVRIDGQYAVELLGKTGEVRADRPVQFSLKHRDFTDPVQFTLQSDAEGRI
;
A
#
# COMPACT_ATOMS: atom_id res chain seq x y z
N VAL A 1 2.32 7.99 -5.40
CA VAL A 1 1.29 8.73 -4.64
C VAL A 1 1.75 8.94 -3.22
N ASP A 2 1.56 10.13 -2.70
CA ASP A 2 1.75 10.39 -1.28
C ASP A 2 0.57 9.78 -0.48
N ARG A 3 0.88 8.88 0.45
CA ARG A 3 -0.14 8.20 1.26
C ARG A 3 -0.92 9.15 2.16
N GLU A 4 -0.29 10.21 2.65
CA GLU A 4 -0.93 11.20 3.51
C GLU A 4 -2.00 12.03 2.75
N SER A 5 -1.87 12.14 1.44
CA SER A 5 -2.86 12.79 0.59
C SER A 5 -4.10 11.94 0.31
N LEU A 6 -4.07 10.62 0.62
CA LEU A 6 -5.16 9.68 0.35
C LEU A 6 -6.27 9.71 1.41
N LEU A 7 -6.59 10.88 1.91
CA LEU A 7 -7.74 11.10 2.80
C LEU A 7 -9.03 11.26 1.99
N ALA A 8 -10.10 10.68 2.49
CA ALA A 8 -11.41 10.71 1.83
C ALA A 8 -11.83 12.13 1.42
N ARG A 9 -12.32 12.30 0.20
CA ARG A 9 -12.76 13.55 -0.42
C ARG A 9 -11.64 14.55 -0.76
N ASN A 10 -10.40 14.29 -0.38
CA ASN A 10 -9.28 15.13 -0.78
C ASN A 10 -8.88 14.86 -2.23
N LYS A 11 -8.17 15.83 -2.81
CA LYS A 11 -7.49 15.66 -4.08
C LYS A 11 -6.11 15.08 -3.84
N ALA A 12 -5.81 13.98 -4.50
CA ALA A 12 -4.51 13.35 -4.49
C ALA A 12 -3.88 13.39 -5.88
N GLN A 13 -2.57 13.39 -5.91
CA GLN A 13 -1.80 13.42 -7.15
C GLN A 13 -1.01 12.12 -7.32
N LEU A 14 -1.25 11.45 -8.44
CA LEU A 14 -0.39 10.36 -8.92
C LEU A 14 0.76 10.97 -9.71
N VAL A 15 1.97 10.61 -9.36
CA VAL A 15 3.20 10.99 -10.07
C VAL A 15 3.74 9.75 -10.75
N ILE A 16 4.00 9.82 -12.04
CA ILE A 16 4.49 8.72 -12.88
C ILE A 16 5.78 9.15 -13.55
N ARG A 17 6.84 8.38 -13.33
CA ARG A 17 8.14 8.55 -14.01
C ARG A 17 8.56 7.21 -14.62
N PRO A 18 8.04 6.89 -15.81
CA PRO A 18 8.32 5.61 -16.45
C PRO A 18 9.73 5.56 -17.00
N GLN A 19 10.27 4.36 -17.07
CA GLN A 19 11.50 4.06 -17.81
C GLN A 19 11.23 2.82 -18.68
N LEU A 20 11.65 2.88 -19.93
CA LEU A 20 11.53 1.78 -20.87
C LEU A 20 12.90 1.18 -21.13
N TYR A 21 12.99 -0.15 -21.07
CA TYR A 21 14.23 -0.88 -21.32
C TYR A 21 14.01 -1.97 -22.37
N LEU A 22 14.94 -2.11 -23.28
CA LEU A 22 15.05 -3.22 -24.20
C LEU A 22 16.36 -3.97 -23.90
N ASN A 23 16.27 -5.20 -23.43
CA ASN A 23 17.43 -6.01 -23.03
C ASN A 23 18.39 -5.28 -22.06
N GLY A 24 17.83 -4.52 -21.13
CA GLY A 24 18.60 -3.74 -20.15
C GLY A 24 19.14 -2.39 -20.64
N ILE A 25 18.88 -2.03 -21.90
CA ILE A 25 19.29 -0.74 -22.48
C ILE A 25 18.11 0.23 -22.44
N PRO A 26 18.27 1.46 -21.92
CA PRO A 26 17.21 2.45 -21.93
C PRO A 26 16.80 2.81 -23.35
N VAL A 27 15.49 2.91 -23.56
CA VAL A 27 14.88 3.27 -24.85
C VAL A 27 13.94 4.46 -24.64
N THR A 28 13.85 5.32 -25.66
CA THR A 28 12.96 6.49 -25.64
C THR A 28 11.49 6.10 -25.47
N LEU A 29 10.74 6.89 -24.68
CA LEU A 29 9.30 6.70 -24.50
C LEU A 29 8.48 7.05 -25.75
N SER A 30 9.07 7.73 -26.71
CA SER A 30 8.41 8.13 -27.97
C SER A 30 7.98 6.95 -28.85
N VAL A 31 8.54 5.75 -28.60
CA VAL A 31 8.13 4.52 -29.29
C VAL A 31 6.83 3.92 -28.75
N LEU A 32 6.31 4.43 -27.64
CA LEU A 32 5.09 3.97 -27.03
C LEU A 32 3.86 4.52 -27.75
N GLU A 33 2.95 3.66 -28.08
CA GLU A 33 1.66 3.97 -28.70
C GLU A 33 0.52 3.60 -27.76
N ASP A 34 -0.66 4.17 -27.96
CA ASP A 34 -1.90 3.84 -27.24
C ASP A 34 -1.71 3.90 -25.69
N VAL A 35 -0.99 4.88 -25.20
CA VAL A 35 -0.70 4.99 -23.76
C VAL A 35 -1.98 5.32 -23.01
N ARG A 36 -2.32 4.49 -22.02
CA ARG A 36 -3.49 4.69 -21.16
C ARG A 36 -3.17 4.45 -19.71
N LEU A 37 -3.78 5.24 -18.85
CA LEU A 37 -3.71 5.06 -17.40
C LEU A 37 -5.08 4.61 -16.90
N THR A 38 -5.12 3.49 -16.19
CA THR A 38 -6.33 3.00 -15.50
C THR A 38 -6.12 3.15 -14.00
N ILE A 39 -7.10 3.76 -13.33
CA ILE A 39 -7.14 3.90 -11.87
C ILE A 39 -8.36 3.13 -11.40
N THR A 40 -8.14 2.11 -10.57
CA THR A 40 -9.22 1.32 -9.98
C THR A 40 -9.25 1.57 -8.47
N SER A 41 -10.36 2.06 -7.98
CA SER A 41 -10.63 2.25 -6.55
C SER A 41 -11.59 1.17 -6.08
N THR A 42 -11.24 0.47 -5.01
CA THR A 42 -12.12 -0.51 -4.35
C THR A 42 -12.46 0.02 -2.96
N ASP A 43 -13.73 0.03 -2.62
CA ASP A 43 -14.19 0.45 -1.30
C ASP A 43 -14.12 -0.67 -0.25
N LEU A 44 -14.48 -0.38 1.01
CA LEU A 44 -14.50 -1.33 2.12
C LEU A 44 -15.53 -2.46 1.91
N ASP A 45 -16.53 -2.26 1.08
CA ASP A 45 -17.54 -3.27 0.75
C ASP A 45 -17.11 -4.15 -0.44
N GLY A 46 -15.92 -3.89 -1.02
CA GLY A 46 -15.36 -4.66 -2.12
C GLY A 46 -15.85 -4.20 -3.50
N VAL A 47 -16.58 -3.08 -3.58
CA VAL A 47 -17.06 -2.55 -4.85
C VAL A 47 -15.92 -1.81 -5.56
N ALA A 48 -15.58 -2.26 -6.75
CA ALA A 48 -14.53 -1.67 -7.56
C ALA A 48 -15.10 -0.68 -8.60
N THR A 49 -14.48 0.48 -8.70
CA THR A 49 -14.78 1.49 -9.72
C THR A 49 -13.50 1.82 -10.48
N ALA A 50 -13.53 1.69 -11.79
CA ALA A 50 -12.39 1.99 -12.64
C ALA A 50 -12.59 3.28 -13.43
N LYS A 51 -11.55 4.09 -13.54
CA LYS A 51 -11.45 5.27 -14.40
C LYS A 51 -10.30 5.08 -15.37
N GLU A 52 -10.58 5.13 -16.66
CA GLU A 52 -9.58 5.10 -17.71
C GLU A 52 -9.28 6.52 -18.21
N VAL A 53 -8.01 6.81 -18.39
CA VAL A 53 -7.49 8.04 -18.97
C VAL A 53 -6.77 7.65 -20.26
N PRO A 54 -7.44 7.75 -21.43
CA PRO A 54 -6.80 7.45 -22.71
C PRO A 54 -5.79 8.55 -23.09
N ASP A 55 -4.89 8.23 -24.00
CA ASP A 55 -3.87 9.16 -24.52
C ASP A 55 -3.06 9.86 -23.43
N PHE A 56 -2.77 9.13 -22.35
CA PHE A 56 -2.03 9.67 -21.22
C PHE A 56 -0.62 10.07 -21.65
N LYS A 57 -0.24 11.32 -21.35
CA LYS A 57 1.04 11.86 -21.80
C LYS A 57 2.16 11.46 -20.85
N LEU A 58 3.18 10.82 -21.38
CA LEU A 58 4.44 10.52 -20.70
C LEU A 58 5.54 11.46 -21.21
N PHE A 59 6.51 11.73 -20.35
CA PHE A 59 7.63 12.64 -20.65
C PHE A 59 8.94 11.98 -20.24
N GLU A 60 10.01 12.26 -20.96
CA GLU A 60 11.36 11.76 -20.66
C GLU A 60 12.11 12.66 -19.67
N ASP A 61 11.84 13.95 -19.73
CA ASP A 61 12.54 15.02 -19.01
C ASP A 61 11.85 15.42 -17.70
N ARG A 62 10.61 15.01 -17.52
CA ARG A 62 9.80 15.38 -16.36
C ARG A 62 8.80 14.28 -15.99
N GLU A 63 8.22 14.43 -14.83
CA GLU A 63 7.15 13.56 -14.33
C GLU A 63 5.83 13.85 -15.04
N ALA A 64 5.08 12.79 -15.32
CA ALA A 64 3.69 12.89 -15.70
C ALA A 64 2.82 12.82 -14.44
N THR A 65 1.85 13.70 -14.32
CA THR A 65 1.00 13.80 -13.13
C THR A 65 -0.46 13.65 -13.49
N PHE A 66 -1.22 13.04 -12.59
CA PHE A 66 -2.67 12.94 -12.71
C PHE A 66 -3.33 13.21 -11.37
N GLU A 67 -4.22 14.21 -11.32
CA GLU A 67 -5.00 14.55 -10.13
C GLU A 67 -6.32 13.76 -10.13
N PHE A 68 -6.68 13.20 -9.00
CA PHE A 68 -7.94 12.51 -8.80
C PHE A 68 -8.50 12.79 -7.41
N GLN A 69 -9.82 12.69 -7.29
CA GLN A 69 -10.49 12.79 -6.00
C GLN A 69 -10.51 11.42 -5.32
N VAL A 70 -10.09 11.40 -4.06
CA VAL A 70 -10.07 10.17 -3.27
C VAL A 70 -11.50 9.79 -2.88
N PRO A 71 -11.98 8.57 -3.26
CA PRO A 71 -13.30 8.11 -2.88
C PRO A 71 -13.47 7.97 -1.37
N GLN A 72 -14.72 8.04 -0.94
CA GLN A 72 -15.06 7.69 0.45
C GLN A 72 -14.89 6.19 0.67
N ARG A 73 -14.54 5.81 1.90
CA ARG A 73 -14.40 4.41 2.31
C ARG A 73 -13.44 3.60 1.40
N LEU A 74 -12.42 4.27 0.86
CA LEU A 74 -11.43 3.65 -0.02
C LEU A 74 -10.64 2.59 0.75
N ALA A 75 -10.65 1.34 0.25
CA ALA A 75 -9.90 0.22 0.81
C ALA A 75 -8.65 -0.13 -0.01
N LYS A 76 -8.74 0.05 -1.32
CA LYS A 76 -7.64 -0.27 -2.23
C LYS A 76 -7.64 0.67 -3.42
N LEU A 77 -6.45 1.03 -3.87
CA LEU A 77 -6.22 1.86 -5.04
C LEU A 77 -5.18 1.20 -5.92
N ASP A 78 -5.58 0.83 -7.12
CA ASP A 78 -4.70 0.22 -8.12
C ASP A 78 -4.47 1.19 -9.27
N PHE A 79 -3.23 1.33 -9.69
CA PHE A 79 -2.83 2.09 -10.87
C PHE A 79 -2.24 1.14 -11.90
N ARG A 80 -2.68 1.27 -13.15
CA ARG A 80 -2.14 0.49 -14.25
C ARG A 80 -1.88 1.39 -15.45
N LEU A 81 -0.61 1.48 -15.82
CA LEU A 81 -0.17 2.13 -17.06
C LEU A 81 -0.01 1.06 -18.14
N GLN A 82 -0.64 1.28 -19.28
CA GLN A 82 -0.58 0.37 -20.43
C GLN A 82 -0.14 1.15 -21.66
N ALA A 83 0.59 0.49 -22.53
CA ALA A 83 1.02 1.04 -23.82
C ALA A 83 1.25 -0.07 -24.82
N LYS A 84 1.44 0.28 -26.07
CA LYS A 84 1.88 -0.63 -27.12
C LYS A 84 3.21 -0.17 -27.70
N VAL A 85 4.00 -1.12 -28.17
CA VAL A 85 5.24 -0.87 -28.89
C VAL A 85 5.26 -1.69 -30.16
N GLN A 86 5.67 -1.09 -31.27
CA GLN A 86 5.84 -1.80 -32.53
C GLN A 86 7.13 -2.65 -32.52
N ASN A 87 7.00 -3.97 -32.57
CA ASN A 87 8.13 -4.85 -32.82
C ASN A 87 8.37 -4.93 -34.33
N VAL A 88 9.42 -4.23 -34.77
CA VAL A 88 9.75 -4.13 -36.20
C VAL A 88 10.14 -5.49 -36.80
N SER A 89 10.83 -6.33 -36.03
CA SER A 89 11.31 -7.63 -36.51
C SER A 89 10.18 -8.62 -36.79
N GLN A 90 9.10 -8.55 -36.02
CA GLN A 90 7.94 -9.44 -36.13
C GLN A 90 6.73 -8.77 -36.80
N ASN A 91 6.85 -7.47 -37.09
CA ASN A 91 5.76 -6.62 -37.58
C ASN A 91 4.47 -6.74 -36.73
N GLN A 92 4.62 -6.82 -35.41
CA GLN A 92 3.51 -6.96 -34.46
C GLN A 92 3.60 -5.88 -33.38
N LYS A 93 2.44 -5.45 -32.87
CA LYS A 93 2.39 -4.61 -31.68
C LYS A 93 2.42 -5.50 -30.44
N ILE A 94 3.27 -5.15 -29.50
CA ILE A 94 3.41 -5.80 -28.20
C ILE A 94 2.75 -4.92 -27.15
N ASP A 95 1.88 -5.51 -26.33
CA ASP A 95 1.28 -4.83 -25.20
C ASP A 95 2.26 -4.80 -24.02
N LEU A 96 2.45 -3.62 -23.45
CA LEU A 96 3.20 -3.38 -22.24
C LEU A 96 2.27 -2.91 -21.12
N ALA A 97 2.53 -3.37 -19.91
CA ALA A 97 1.79 -2.91 -18.74
C ALA A 97 2.69 -2.89 -17.51
N VAL A 98 2.49 -1.87 -16.68
CA VAL A 98 3.07 -1.76 -15.34
C VAL A 98 2.03 -1.17 -14.41
N GLY A 99 2.07 -1.53 -13.14
CA GLY A 99 1.12 -1.02 -12.15
C GLY A 99 1.66 -1.07 -10.75
N ASP A 100 0.95 -0.40 -9.87
CA ASP A 100 1.20 -0.37 -8.43
C ASP A 100 -0.13 -0.39 -7.69
N SER A 101 -0.11 -0.82 -6.42
CA SER A 101 -1.30 -1.03 -5.60
C SER A 101 -1.06 -0.55 -4.19
N PHE A 102 -2.05 0.17 -3.65
CA PHE A 102 -2.04 0.71 -2.30
C PHE A 102 -3.24 0.18 -1.53
N SER A 103 -3.00 -0.59 -0.46
CA SER A 103 -4.02 -0.93 0.53
C SER A 103 -4.13 0.19 1.55
N LEU A 104 -5.37 0.58 1.84
CA LEU A 104 -5.73 1.69 2.71
C LEU A 104 -6.80 1.25 3.70
N ASN A 105 -6.85 1.92 4.84
CA ASN A 105 -7.90 1.72 5.83
C ASN A 105 -8.12 0.25 6.23
N GLU A 106 -7.05 -0.54 6.28
CA GLU A 106 -7.12 -1.97 6.66
C GLU A 106 -7.72 -2.17 8.04
N ILE A 107 -7.48 -1.24 8.94
CA ILE A 107 -8.07 -1.22 10.28
C ILE A 107 -9.61 -1.18 10.24
N ASP A 108 -10.21 -0.60 9.19
CA ASP A 108 -11.67 -0.50 9.06
C ASP A 108 -12.33 -1.77 8.54
N ARG A 109 -11.54 -2.73 8.05
CA ARG A 109 -12.04 -4.01 7.49
C ARG A 109 -12.41 -5.04 8.54
N THR A 110 -11.89 -4.92 9.74
CA THR A 110 -12.11 -5.89 10.81
C THR A 110 -12.36 -5.19 12.14
N GLU A 111 -13.22 -5.77 12.96
CA GLU A 111 -13.40 -5.38 14.36
C GLU A 111 -12.38 -6.04 15.28
N LYS A 112 -11.66 -7.05 14.77
CA LYS A 112 -10.65 -7.82 15.51
C LYS A 112 -9.26 -7.24 15.33
N VAL A 113 -9.10 -5.94 15.52
CA VAL A 113 -7.79 -5.31 15.57
C VAL A 113 -7.32 -5.32 17.02
N GLU A 114 -6.10 -5.82 17.22
CA GLU A 114 -5.41 -5.78 18.50
C GLU A 114 -4.02 -5.21 18.27
N ASP A 115 -3.60 -4.30 19.13
CA ASP A 115 -2.30 -3.66 19.06
C ASP A 115 -1.61 -3.70 20.42
N LEU A 116 -0.28 -3.80 20.41
CA LEU A 116 0.56 -3.94 21.59
C LEU A 116 1.33 -2.65 21.82
N HIS A 117 1.13 -2.04 22.97
CA HIS A 117 1.81 -0.82 23.39
C HIS A 117 2.75 -1.10 24.56
N LEU A 118 4.05 -0.87 24.35
CA LEU A 118 5.01 -0.91 25.46
C LEU A 118 4.85 0.37 26.27
N VAL A 119 4.52 0.21 27.55
CA VAL A 119 4.30 1.30 28.49
C VAL A 119 5.19 1.16 29.72
N ARG A 120 5.33 2.22 30.49
CA ARG A 120 6.02 2.19 31.77
C ARG A 120 5.07 2.63 32.88
N ILE A 121 4.76 1.69 33.78
CA ILE A 121 3.82 1.88 34.89
C ILE A 121 4.61 1.66 36.19
N ASP A 122 4.57 2.63 37.11
CA ASP A 122 5.25 2.56 38.41
C ASP A 122 6.75 2.18 38.32
N GLY A 123 7.40 2.60 37.23
CA GLY A 123 8.81 2.33 36.99
C GLY A 123 9.10 0.98 36.32
N GLN A 124 8.13 0.11 36.16
CA GLN A 124 8.23 -1.17 35.48
C GLN A 124 7.73 -1.10 34.04
N TYR A 125 8.25 -1.95 33.16
CA TYR A 125 7.75 -2.10 31.80
C TYR A 125 6.59 -3.05 31.79
N ALA A 126 5.52 -2.67 31.10
CA ALA A 126 4.36 -3.49 30.81
C ALA A 126 4.00 -3.37 29.32
N VAL A 127 3.29 -4.35 28.83
CA VAL A 127 2.69 -4.30 27.49
C VAL A 127 1.18 -4.23 27.65
N GLU A 128 0.57 -3.18 27.13
CA GLU A 128 -0.88 -3.04 27.07
C GLU A 128 -1.42 -3.53 25.74
N LEU A 129 -2.41 -4.40 25.78
CA LEU A 129 -3.11 -4.92 24.61
C LEU A 129 -4.43 -4.19 24.45
N LEU A 130 -4.55 -3.41 23.39
CA LEU A 130 -5.70 -2.58 23.09
C LEU A 130 -6.37 -3.01 21.79
N GLY A 131 -7.66 -2.85 21.71
CA GLY A 131 -8.43 -3.07 20.50
C GLY A 131 -8.53 -1.80 19.64
N LYS A 132 -9.30 -1.89 18.55
CA LYS A 132 -9.44 -0.88 17.50
C LYS A 132 -9.82 0.52 18.03
N THR A 133 -10.64 0.62 19.06
CA THR A 133 -11.10 1.87 19.65
C THR A 133 -10.40 2.22 20.97
N GLY A 134 -9.31 1.51 21.28
CA GLY A 134 -8.56 1.68 22.52
C GLY A 134 -9.14 0.89 23.71
N GLU A 135 -10.08 0.00 23.44
CA GLU A 135 -10.65 -0.88 24.47
C GLU A 135 -9.62 -1.94 24.90
N VAL A 136 -9.61 -2.24 26.19
CA VAL A 136 -8.73 -3.26 26.79
C VAL A 136 -9.05 -4.64 26.28
N ARG A 137 -8.05 -5.43 25.99
CA ARG A 137 -8.17 -6.83 25.59
C ARG A 137 -7.62 -7.75 26.69
N ALA A 138 -8.51 -8.21 27.54
CA ALA A 138 -8.19 -9.14 28.62
C ALA A 138 -8.15 -10.59 28.13
N ASP A 139 -7.43 -11.44 28.88
CA ASP A 139 -7.34 -12.89 28.66
C ASP A 139 -6.86 -13.30 27.27
N ARG A 140 -5.97 -12.49 26.66
CA ARG A 140 -5.41 -12.75 25.33
C ARG A 140 -3.98 -13.29 25.43
N PRO A 141 -3.69 -14.42 24.78
CA PRO A 141 -2.33 -14.95 24.71
C PRO A 141 -1.51 -14.09 23.70
N VAL A 142 -0.35 -13.65 24.15
CA VAL A 142 0.61 -12.90 23.33
C VAL A 142 1.95 -13.65 23.33
N GLN A 143 2.48 -13.89 22.14
CA GLN A 143 3.78 -14.54 21.98
C GLN A 143 4.88 -13.47 21.95
N PHE A 144 5.89 -13.65 22.80
CA PHE A 144 7.06 -12.80 22.88
C PHE A 144 8.29 -13.54 22.36
N SER A 145 9.13 -12.80 21.69
CA SER A 145 10.48 -13.22 21.32
C SER A 145 11.48 -12.23 21.89
N LEU A 146 12.24 -12.65 22.90
CA LEU A 146 13.25 -11.84 23.55
C LEU A 146 14.63 -12.23 23.04
N LYS A 147 15.35 -11.27 22.44
CA LYS A 147 16.72 -11.46 21.98
C LYS A 147 17.66 -10.50 22.71
N HIS A 148 18.61 -11.04 23.45
CA HIS A 148 19.69 -10.26 24.03
C HIS A 148 20.82 -10.08 23.00
N ARG A 149 21.48 -8.93 23.00
CA ARG A 149 22.55 -8.60 22.04
C ARG A 149 23.73 -9.59 22.06
N ASP A 150 24.01 -10.19 23.22
CA ASP A 150 25.16 -11.05 23.45
C ASP A 150 24.82 -12.56 23.29
N PHE A 151 23.54 -12.90 23.01
CA PHE A 151 23.11 -14.28 22.79
C PHE A 151 22.64 -14.50 21.35
N THR A 152 22.97 -15.67 20.81
CA THR A 152 22.61 -16.00 19.42
C THR A 152 21.15 -16.37 19.26
N ASP A 153 20.57 -17.08 20.23
CA ASP A 153 19.23 -17.62 20.13
C ASP A 153 18.22 -16.76 20.91
N PRO A 154 17.09 -16.43 20.30
CA PRO A 154 16.01 -15.76 21.01
C PRO A 154 15.26 -16.72 21.94
N VAL A 155 14.85 -16.23 23.08
CA VAL A 155 13.94 -16.96 23.99
C VAL A 155 12.50 -16.60 23.58
N GLN A 156 11.69 -17.63 23.31
CA GLN A 156 10.28 -17.46 22.99
C GLN A 156 9.40 -17.94 24.16
N PHE A 157 8.39 -17.17 24.48
CA PHE A 157 7.41 -17.50 25.52
C PHE A 157 6.08 -16.84 25.23
N THR A 158 5.00 -17.39 25.80
CA THR A 158 3.66 -16.85 25.67
C THR A 158 3.16 -16.42 27.03
N LEU A 159 2.68 -15.19 27.14
CA LEU A 159 2.04 -14.65 28.33
C LEU A 159 0.61 -14.24 27.98
N GLN A 160 -0.24 -14.21 29.01
CA GLN A 160 -1.65 -13.83 28.87
C GLN A 160 -1.87 -12.46 29.49
N SER A 161 -2.67 -11.62 28.82
CA SER A 161 -3.04 -10.33 29.38
C SER A 161 -4.00 -10.50 30.56
N ASP A 162 -3.87 -9.65 31.56
CA ASP A 162 -4.74 -9.58 32.74
C ASP A 162 -6.09 -8.89 32.44
N ALA A 163 -6.89 -8.63 33.47
CA ALA A 163 -8.19 -7.97 33.33
C ALA A 163 -8.09 -6.52 32.82
N GLU A 164 -6.94 -5.87 33.04
CA GLU A 164 -6.61 -4.52 32.57
C GLU A 164 -5.94 -4.53 31.18
N GLY A 165 -5.86 -5.71 30.51
CA GLY A 165 -5.21 -5.87 29.22
C GLY A 165 -3.67 -5.76 29.28
N ARG A 166 -3.07 -6.01 30.43
CA ARG A 166 -1.63 -5.82 30.67
C ARG A 166 -0.89 -7.15 30.79
N ILE A 167 0.32 -7.10 30.36
CA ILE A 167 1.31 -8.19 30.52
C ILE A 167 2.55 -7.60 31.13
#